data_561d8e90dfce460efecaaa03c924ca30
#
_entry.id   561d8e90dfce460efecaaa03c924ca30
#
_cell.length_a   1.000
_cell.length_b   1.000
_cell.length_c   1.000
_cell.angle_alpha   90.00
_cell.angle_beta   90.00
_cell.angle_gamma   90.00
#
_symmetry.space_group_name_H-M   'P 1'
#
loop_
_entity.id
_entity.type
_entity.pdbx_description
1 polymer ?
#
loop_
_entity_poly.entity_id
_entity_poly.type
_entity_poly.pdbx_seq_one_letter_code
_entity_poly.pdbx_strand_id
1 'polypeptide(L)'
;MASLKYTHAVVCRIPLSFRTRGEIELEEAKRQHEAYVRLLRELGLDVIELPPDESLPECVFVEDTAVVCNGIALITRPGAPTRTKEVETIRAVLKKELDLPIVEIGDESAKLDGGDVLFTGREFFVGLSEWTNEAGARAVAAAFPEFPCTPVKVRPCVDPDESVDLDMIQVAESRHLKALVSMAGPDVICVGAGKAAQEVLKRIKREATFSYQTLTVPEDIAANVLYVNGTLIHRSVDEIPESCKVFAERVDFAQRTLNMSELAKAGSGLTSCCLLFRRTRHIRSL
;
A
#
# COMPACT_ATOMS: atom_id res chain seq x y z
N MET A 1 20.74 5.48 5.25
CA MET A 1 19.60 4.55 5.18
C MET A 1 18.31 5.31 5.44
N ALA A 2 17.35 5.27 4.52
CA ALA A 2 16.01 5.71 4.83
C ALA A 2 15.45 4.74 5.87
N SER A 3 14.97 5.28 6.97
CA SER A 3 14.41 4.49 8.07
C SER A 3 12.94 4.21 7.78
N LEU A 4 12.46 2.98 8.03
CA LEU A 4 11.04 2.66 8.09
C LEU A 4 10.39 3.21 9.38
N LYS A 5 10.90 4.30 9.92
CA LYS A 5 10.30 5.03 11.03
C LYS A 5 9.36 6.10 10.51
N TYR A 6 8.17 6.12 11.04
CA TYR A 6 7.12 7.06 10.67
C TYR A 6 6.78 7.99 11.83
N THR A 7 6.40 9.21 11.51
CA THR A 7 5.92 10.21 12.47
C THR A 7 4.47 10.59 12.23
N HIS A 8 4.00 10.44 10.99
CA HIS A 8 2.70 10.91 10.52
C HIS A 8 1.97 9.85 9.71
N ALA A 9 0.65 9.94 9.74
CA ALA A 9 -0.23 9.23 8.83
C ALA A 9 -1.31 10.17 8.31
N VAL A 10 -1.65 10.05 7.04
CA VAL A 10 -2.85 10.67 6.45
C VAL A 10 -3.85 9.57 6.19
N VAL A 11 -5.08 9.78 6.63
CA VAL A 11 -6.23 8.92 6.40
C VAL A 11 -7.40 9.74 5.87
N CYS A 12 -8.38 9.10 5.25
CA CYS A 12 -9.60 9.75 4.81
C CYS A 12 -10.80 9.00 5.36
N ARG A 13 -11.78 9.73 5.89
CA ARG A 13 -13.01 9.11 6.38
C ARG A 13 -13.80 8.47 5.24
N ILE A 14 -14.55 7.43 5.58
CA ILE A 14 -15.37 6.71 4.63
C ILE A 14 -16.57 7.58 4.20
N PRO A 15 -16.76 7.84 2.89
CA PRO A 15 -17.96 8.50 2.40
C PRO A 15 -19.18 7.56 2.43
N LEU A 16 -20.38 8.11 2.48
CA LEU A 16 -21.61 7.32 2.37
C LEU A 16 -21.70 6.58 1.02
N SER A 17 -21.15 7.18 -0.03
CA SER A 17 -21.09 6.61 -1.37
C SER A 17 -20.21 5.34 -1.46
N PHE A 18 -19.40 5.05 -0.45
CA PHE A 18 -18.57 3.83 -0.39
C PHE A 18 -19.40 2.54 -0.52
N ARG A 19 -20.63 2.54 -0.02
CA ARG A 19 -21.56 1.40 -0.16
C ARG A 19 -21.81 0.98 -1.61
N THR A 20 -21.56 1.85 -2.59
CA THR A 20 -21.74 1.53 -4.01
C THR A 20 -20.62 0.62 -4.56
N ARG A 21 -19.60 0.33 -3.76
CA ARG A 21 -18.44 -0.48 -4.13
C ARG A 21 -18.61 -1.97 -3.82
N GLY A 22 -19.84 -2.43 -3.62
CA GLY A 22 -20.19 -3.81 -3.34
C GLY A 22 -21.26 -3.93 -2.25
N GLU A 23 -21.48 -5.14 -1.76
CA GLU A 23 -22.39 -5.38 -0.64
C GLU A 23 -21.69 -5.05 0.69
N ILE A 24 -21.48 -3.76 0.93
CA ILE A 24 -20.72 -3.26 2.10
C ILE A 24 -21.70 -2.86 3.19
N GLU A 25 -21.52 -3.41 4.39
CA GLU A 25 -22.16 -2.95 5.62
C GLU A 25 -21.47 -1.68 6.09
N LEU A 26 -22.02 -0.52 5.72
CA LEU A 26 -21.37 0.78 5.88
C LEU A 26 -21.02 1.10 7.33
N GLU A 27 -21.91 0.81 8.28
CA GLU A 27 -21.68 1.09 9.70
C GLU A 27 -20.54 0.21 10.27
N GLU A 28 -20.45 -1.05 9.82
CA GLU A 28 -19.34 -1.91 10.20
C GLU A 28 -18.02 -1.44 9.55
N ALA A 29 -18.05 -1.03 8.29
CA ALA A 29 -16.88 -0.44 7.62
C ALA A 29 -16.37 0.79 8.38
N LYS A 30 -17.25 1.66 8.83
CA LYS A 30 -16.88 2.82 9.66
C LYS A 30 -16.26 2.41 10.99
N ARG A 31 -16.81 1.41 11.67
CA ARG A 31 -16.23 0.89 12.93
C ARG A 31 -14.83 0.33 12.71
N GLN A 32 -14.64 -0.44 11.63
CA GLN A 32 -13.33 -0.99 11.27
C GLN A 32 -12.32 0.12 10.96
N HIS A 33 -12.74 1.15 10.23
CA HIS A 33 -11.89 2.30 9.92
C HIS A 33 -11.55 3.12 11.17
N GLU A 34 -12.50 3.35 12.06
CA GLU A 34 -12.25 4.04 13.34
C GLU A 34 -11.25 3.30 14.22
N ALA A 35 -11.35 1.97 14.30
CA ALA A 35 -10.39 1.14 15.02
C ALA A 35 -8.99 1.22 14.38
N TYR A 36 -8.92 1.24 13.07
CA TYR A 36 -7.69 1.41 12.30
C TYR A 36 -7.01 2.75 12.63
N VAL A 37 -7.73 3.85 12.57
CA VAL A 37 -7.21 5.18 12.87
C VAL A 37 -6.77 5.28 14.33
N ARG A 38 -7.56 4.74 15.25
CA ARG A 38 -7.23 4.72 16.68
C ARG A 38 -5.92 3.99 16.93
N LEU A 39 -5.71 2.83 16.28
CA LEU A 39 -4.47 2.08 16.42
C LEU A 39 -3.26 2.86 15.93
N LEU A 40 -3.36 3.56 14.81
CA LEU A 40 -2.26 4.41 14.32
C LEU A 40 -1.89 5.49 15.35
N ARG A 41 -2.87 6.10 16.02
CA ARG A 41 -2.63 7.06 17.09
C ARG A 41 -2.01 6.43 18.33
N GLU A 42 -2.48 5.25 18.73
CA GLU A 42 -1.88 4.50 19.85
C GLU A 42 -0.41 4.14 19.61
N LEU A 43 -0.03 3.93 18.35
CA LEU A 43 1.35 3.67 17.97
C LEU A 43 2.21 4.93 17.87
N GLY A 44 1.68 6.08 18.27
CA GLY A 44 2.43 7.33 18.38
C GLY A 44 2.48 8.18 17.12
N LEU A 45 1.69 7.87 16.11
CA LEU A 45 1.62 8.68 14.90
C LEU A 45 0.72 9.91 15.09
N ASP A 46 1.14 11.02 14.48
CA ASP A 46 0.28 12.16 14.27
C ASP A 46 -0.59 11.87 13.05
N VAL A 47 -1.88 11.65 13.28
CA VAL A 47 -2.83 11.23 12.24
C VAL A 47 -3.67 12.41 11.77
N ILE A 48 -3.62 12.70 10.48
CA ILE A 48 -4.43 13.71 9.81
C ILE A 48 -5.60 13.02 9.15
N GLU A 49 -6.81 13.30 9.61
CA GLU A 49 -8.05 12.80 9.00
C GLU A 49 -8.61 13.78 8.00
N LEU A 50 -8.71 13.35 6.74
CA LEU A 50 -9.37 14.11 5.70
C LEU A 50 -10.88 13.89 5.74
N PRO A 51 -11.68 14.92 5.41
CA PRO A 51 -13.12 14.74 5.26
C PRO A 51 -13.43 13.84 4.07
N PRO A 52 -14.52 13.09 4.12
CA PRO A 52 -14.93 12.27 2.99
C PRO A 52 -15.46 13.14 1.83
N ASP A 53 -15.25 12.68 0.62
CA ASP A 53 -15.81 13.27 -0.59
C ASP A 53 -16.83 12.31 -1.20
N GLU A 54 -18.11 12.69 -1.18
CA GLU A 54 -19.21 11.85 -1.67
C GLU A 54 -19.15 11.61 -3.19
N SER A 55 -18.45 12.46 -3.93
CA SER A 55 -18.22 12.27 -5.36
C SER A 55 -17.11 11.26 -5.67
N LEU A 56 -16.34 10.87 -4.66
CA LEU A 56 -15.18 9.98 -4.77
C LEU A 56 -15.35 8.79 -3.80
N PRO A 57 -16.11 7.75 -4.18
CA PRO A 57 -16.45 6.64 -3.29
C PRO A 57 -15.25 5.90 -2.70
N GLU A 58 -14.11 5.91 -3.39
CA GLU A 58 -12.88 5.22 -2.98
C GLU A 58 -11.85 6.15 -2.31
N CYS A 59 -12.24 7.36 -1.93
CA CYS A 59 -11.32 8.34 -1.33
C CYS A 59 -10.69 7.87 -0.01
N VAL A 60 -11.23 6.85 0.63
CA VAL A 60 -10.65 6.21 1.83
C VAL A 60 -9.30 5.54 1.52
N PHE A 61 -9.08 5.12 0.28
CA PHE A 61 -7.85 4.44 -0.14
C PHE A 61 -6.75 5.43 -0.53
N VAL A 62 -6.33 6.21 0.43
CA VAL A 62 -5.37 7.31 0.23
C VAL A 62 -3.98 6.85 -0.21
N GLU A 63 -3.62 5.59 0.04
CA GLU A 63 -2.34 5.04 -0.39
C GLU A 63 -2.07 5.25 -1.88
N ASP A 64 -3.11 5.17 -2.70
CA ASP A 64 -2.98 5.25 -4.15
C ASP A 64 -2.72 6.67 -4.68
N THR A 65 -2.78 7.68 -3.83
CA THR A 65 -2.72 9.09 -4.23
C THR A 65 -1.34 9.72 -4.18
N ALA A 66 -0.43 9.16 -3.40
CA ALA A 66 0.92 9.71 -3.24
C ALA A 66 1.91 8.66 -2.77
N VAL A 67 3.19 8.90 -3.08
CA VAL A 67 4.33 8.15 -2.53
C VAL A 67 5.21 9.16 -1.80
N VAL A 68 5.37 8.98 -0.50
CA VAL A 68 6.18 9.88 0.33
C VAL A 68 7.41 9.14 0.84
N CYS A 69 8.58 9.64 0.51
CA CYS A 69 9.86 9.08 0.93
C CYS A 69 10.90 10.20 1.07
N ASN A 70 11.75 10.11 2.08
CA ASN A 70 12.81 11.09 2.32
C ASN A 70 12.33 12.55 2.33
N GLY A 71 11.15 12.80 2.86
CA GLY A 71 10.59 14.15 2.95
C GLY A 71 10.10 14.73 1.63
N ILE A 72 9.96 13.93 0.59
CA ILE A 72 9.44 14.31 -0.74
C ILE A 72 8.17 13.54 -1.01
N ALA A 73 7.14 14.23 -1.49
CA ALA A 73 5.89 13.63 -1.90
C ALA A 73 5.76 13.61 -3.42
N LEU A 74 5.74 12.41 -4.00
CA LEU A 74 5.37 12.20 -5.39
C LEU A 74 3.85 12.04 -5.46
N ILE A 75 3.19 12.94 -6.17
CA ILE A 75 1.76 12.83 -6.43
C ILE A 75 1.56 11.86 -7.58
N THR A 76 0.71 10.86 -7.38
CA THR A 76 0.45 9.82 -8.37
C THR A 76 -0.48 10.28 -9.49
N ARG A 77 -0.63 9.43 -10.49
CA ARG A 77 -1.68 9.51 -11.51
C ARG A 77 -2.46 8.20 -11.46
N PRO A 78 -3.53 8.13 -10.65
CA PRO A 78 -4.29 6.89 -10.50
C PRO A 78 -4.72 6.30 -11.84
N GLY A 79 -4.58 4.98 -11.97
CA GLY A 79 -4.88 4.28 -13.20
C GLY A 79 -6.37 4.24 -13.53
N ALA A 80 -7.24 4.26 -12.51
CA ALA A 80 -8.68 4.35 -12.70
C ALA A 80 -9.10 5.79 -12.98
N PRO A 81 -9.76 6.10 -14.12
CA PRO A 81 -10.19 7.46 -14.43
C PRO A 81 -11.12 8.07 -13.38
N THR A 82 -11.90 7.24 -12.69
CA THR A 82 -12.82 7.67 -11.62
C THR A 82 -12.11 8.13 -10.35
N ARG A 83 -10.83 7.83 -10.21
CA ARG A 83 -10.04 8.15 -9.01
C ARG A 83 -9.04 9.30 -9.19
N THR A 84 -8.90 9.82 -10.39
CA THR A 84 -7.88 10.83 -10.70
C THR A 84 -8.01 12.11 -9.86
N LYS A 85 -9.21 12.49 -9.49
CA LYS A 85 -9.47 13.68 -8.66
C LYS A 85 -9.14 13.50 -7.18
N GLU A 86 -8.95 12.28 -6.71
CA GLU A 86 -8.59 12.01 -5.31
C GLU A 86 -7.25 12.65 -4.92
N VAL A 87 -6.35 12.84 -5.86
CA VAL A 87 -5.02 13.42 -5.59
C VAL A 87 -5.05 14.91 -5.24
N GLU A 88 -6.10 15.63 -5.59
CA GLU A 88 -6.18 17.08 -5.38
C GLU A 88 -6.16 17.46 -3.91
N THR A 89 -6.98 16.79 -3.09
CA THR A 89 -7.03 17.03 -1.64
C THR A 89 -5.73 16.62 -0.98
N ILE A 90 -5.17 15.48 -1.36
CA ILE A 90 -3.90 14.97 -0.83
C ILE A 90 -2.76 15.95 -1.16
N ARG A 91 -2.67 16.41 -2.40
CA ARG A 91 -1.66 17.40 -2.80
C ARG A 91 -1.74 18.66 -1.92
N ALA A 92 -2.93 19.17 -1.70
CA ALA A 92 -3.14 20.36 -0.88
C ALA A 92 -2.68 20.15 0.57
N VAL A 93 -3.01 19.02 1.17
CA VAL A 93 -2.62 18.69 2.55
C VAL A 93 -1.11 18.50 2.68
N LEU A 94 -0.51 17.72 1.80
CA LEU A 94 0.93 17.45 1.84
C LEU A 94 1.75 18.71 1.62
N LYS A 95 1.30 19.60 0.74
CA LYS A 95 1.99 20.85 0.43
C LYS A 95 1.76 21.94 1.48
N LYS A 96 0.51 22.21 1.83
CA LYS A 96 0.15 23.40 2.64
C LYS A 96 0.23 23.13 4.13
N GLU A 97 -0.24 21.99 4.59
CA GLU A 97 -0.30 21.69 6.03
C GLU A 97 0.97 21.01 6.53
N LEU A 98 1.58 20.16 5.69
CA LEU A 98 2.75 19.38 6.06
C LEU A 98 4.06 19.94 5.49
N ASP A 99 3.98 20.94 4.62
CA ASP A 99 5.12 21.63 4.02
C ASP A 99 6.13 20.66 3.37
N LEU A 100 5.61 19.65 2.68
CA LEU A 100 6.45 18.70 1.94
C LEU A 100 6.68 19.21 0.52
N PRO A 101 7.92 19.12 0.01
CA PRO A 101 8.20 19.30 -1.42
C PRO A 101 7.37 18.34 -2.26
N ILE A 102 6.69 18.85 -3.26
CA ILE A 102 5.83 18.09 -4.15
C ILE A 102 6.53 17.86 -5.48
N VAL A 103 6.52 16.61 -5.94
CA VAL A 103 6.93 16.20 -7.29
C VAL A 103 5.71 15.73 -8.06
N GLU A 104 5.52 16.27 -9.24
CA GLU A 104 4.43 15.91 -10.15
C GLU A 104 4.94 15.01 -11.28
N ILE A 105 4.06 14.17 -11.82
CA ILE A 105 4.38 13.34 -12.98
C ILE A 105 4.11 14.15 -14.26
N GLY A 106 5.15 14.41 -15.03
CA GLY A 106 5.05 15.18 -16.28
C GLY A 106 4.60 14.36 -17.48
N ASP A 107 4.76 13.04 -17.47
CA ASP A 107 4.37 12.16 -18.57
C ASP A 107 2.86 11.88 -18.51
N GLU A 108 2.12 12.37 -19.49
CA GLU A 108 0.67 12.21 -19.58
C GLU A 108 0.23 10.75 -19.81
N SER A 109 1.11 9.90 -20.32
CA SER A 109 0.84 8.47 -20.50
C SER A 109 1.00 7.66 -19.22
N ALA A 110 1.62 8.23 -18.19
CA ALA A 110 1.89 7.53 -16.94
C ALA A 110 0.61 7.20 -16.18
N LYS A 111 0.57 5.98 -15.66
CA LYS A 111 -0.39 5.53 -14.66
C LYS A 111 0.38 5.02 -13.47
N LEU A 112 -0.02 5.44 -12.29
CA LEU A 112 0.61 5.05 -11.03
C LEU A 112 -0.38 5.07 -9.89
N ASP A 113 -0.58 3.92 -9.28
CA ASP A 113 -1.25 3.78 -7.99
C ASP A 113 -0.20 3.48 -6.91
N GLY A 114 -0.31 4.13 -5.76
CA GLY A 114 0.62 3.90 -4.65
C GLY A 114 0.58 2.47 -4.08
N GLY A 115 -0.52 1.75 -4.27
CA GLY A 115 -0.64 0.33 -3.92
C GLY A 115 0.29 -0.60 -4.71
N ASP A 116 0.82 -0.14 -5.83
CA ASP A 116 1.84 -0.83 -6.62
C ASP A 116 3.28 -0.46 -6.24
N VAL A 117 3.47 0.49 -5.33
CA VAL A 117 4.80 0.94 -4.92
C VAL A 117 5.19 0.34 -3.58
N LEU A 118 6.13 -0.59 -3.60
CA LEU A 118 6.72 -1.20 -2.40
C LEU A 118 8.08 -0.57 -2.14
N PHE A 119 8.21 0.13 -1.02
CA PHE A 119 9.48 0.62 -0.52
C PHE A 119 9.99 -0.25 0.62
N THR A 120 11.16 -0.84 0.45
CA THR A 120 11.74 -1.77 1.42
C THR A 120 12.55 -1.09 2.53
N GLY A 121 12.77 0.21 2.42
CA GLY A 121 13.75 0.97 3.21
C GLY A 121 15.09 1.13 2.49
N ARG A 122 15.33 0.37 1.43
CA ARG A 122 16.58 0.34 0.67
C ARG A 122 16.39 0.55 -0.84
N GLU A 123 15.28 0.11 -1.38
CA GLU A 123 14.95 0.17 -2.80
C GLU A 123 13.44 0.12 -3.02
N PHE A 124 13.02 0.50 -4.20
CA PHE A 124 11.62 0.43 -4.65
C PHE A 124 11.41 -0.72 -5.61
N PHE A 125 10.27 -1.39 -5.43
CA PHE A 125 9.66 -2.26 -6.44
C PHE A 125 8.34 -1.64 -6.84
N VAL A 126 8.11 -1.51 -8.13
CA VAL A 126 6.86 -0.95 -8.66
C VAL A 126 6.15 -2.01 -9.49
N GLY A 127 4.96 -2.40 -9.02
CA GLY A 127 4.14 -3.39 -9.71
C GLY A 127 3.59 -2.85 -11.02
N LEU A 128 3.79 -3.60 -12.10
CA LEU A 128 3.13 -3.34 -13.39
C LEU A 128 1.82 -4.12 -13.41
N SER A 129 0.74 -3.41 -13.17
CA SER A 129 -0.63 -3.94 -13.06
C SER A 129 -1.56 -3.23 -14.05
N GLU A 130 -2.83 -3.48 -13.93
CA GLU A 130 -3.86 -2.71 -14.66
C GLU A 130 -3.81 -1.20 -14.34
N TRP A 131 -3.36 -0.85 -13.13
CA TRP A 131 -3.40 0.52 -12.58
C TRP A 131 -2.08 1.27 -12.67
N THR A 132 -1.00 0.58 -12.97
CA THR A 132 0.35 1.16 -13.02
C THR A 132 1.11 0.61 -14.22
N ASN A 133 1.71 1.51 -14.99
CA ASN A 133 2.50 1.16 -16.17
C ASN A 133 3.98 1.52 -16.01
N GLU A 134 4.78 1.21 -17.02
CA GLU A 134 6.22 1.50 -16.99
C GLU A 134 6.53 2.99 -16.87
N ALA A 135 5.73 3.86 -17.47
CA ALA A 135 5.89 5.30 -17.31
C ALA A 135 5.67 5.74 -15.86
N GLY A 136 4.70 5.11 -15.15
CA GLY A 136 4.50 5.29 -13.72
C GLY A 136 5.70 4.83 -12.90
N ALA A 137 6.28 3.67 -13.22
CA ALA A 137 7.48 3.18 -12.56
C ALA A 137 8.68 4.12 -12.77
N ARG A 138 8.86 4.65 -13.97
CA ARG A 138 9.90 5.65 -14.25
C ARG A 138 9.72 6.93 -13.44
N ALA A 139 8.47 7.34 -13.20
CA ALA A 139 8.17 8.51 -12.37
C ALA A 139 8.64 8.30 -10.91
N VAL A 140 8.48 7.11 -10.36
CA VAL A 140 9.01 6.77 -9.03
C VAL A 140 10.54 6.82 -9.03
N ALA A 141 11.19 6.22 -10.01
CA ALA A 141 12.65 6.23 -10.15
C ALA A 141 13.20 7.65 -10.27
N ALA A 142 12.53 8.52 -11.01
CA ALA A 142 12.93 9.91 -11.19
C ALA A 142 12.73 10.76 -9.93
N ALA A 143 11.67 10.49 -9.17
CA ALA A 143 11.39 11.22 -7.92
C ALA A 143 12.36 10.87 -6.78
N PHE A 144 12.84 9.62 -6.75
CA PHE A 144 13.71 9.10 -5.70
C PHE A 144 14.99 8.47 -6.28
N PRO A 145 15.84 9.27 -6.95
CA PRO A 145 17.00 8.75 -7.68
C PRO A 145 18.09 8.13 -6.80
N GLU A 146 18.05 8.37 -5.50
CA GLU A 146 18.96 7.80 -4.51
C GLU A 146 18.72 6.31 -4.23
N PHE A 147 17.58 5.78 -4.64
CA PHE A 147 17.25 4.37 -4.44
C PHE A 147 17.14 3.62 -5.77
N PRO A 148 17.59 2.36 -5.82
CA PRO A 148 17.22 1.48 -6.92
C PRO A 148 15.70 1.39 -7.03
N CYS A 149 15.18 1.36 -8.24
CA CYS A 149 13.76 1.25 -8.51
C CYS A 149 13.54 0.26 -9.66
N THR A 150 12.84 -0.81 -9.39
CA THR A 150 12.68 -1.92 -10.33
C THR A 150 11.19 -2.17 -10.61
N PRO A 151 10.76 -2.14 -11.88
CA PRO A 151 9.41 -2.57 -12.24
C PRO A 151 9.30 -4.10 -12.15
N VAL A 152 8.17 -4.56 -11.61
CA VAL A 152 7.86 -5.98 -11.42
C VAL A 152 6.48 -6.27 -11.98
N LYS A 153 6.39 -7.18 -12.96
CA LYS A 153 5.09 -7.60 -13.48
C LYS A 153 4.30 -8.31 -12.37
N VAL A 154 3.07 -7.88 -12.15
CA VAL A 154 2.13 -8.51 -11.21
C VAL A 154 1.41 -9.69 -11.86
N ARG A 155 1.25 -9.63 -13.17
CA ARG A 155 0.61 -10.67 -13.99
C ARG A 155 1.33 -12.02 -13.87
N PRO A 156 0.57 -13.14 -13.68
CA PRO A 156 1.15 -14.48 -13.76
C PRO A 156 1.76 -14.76 -15.14
N CYS A 157 2.83 -15.55 -15.18
CA CYS A 157 3.29 -16.14 -16.44
C CYS A 157 2.25 -17.16 -16.90
N VAL A 158 1.78 -16.99 -18.11
CA VAL A 158 0.91 -17.95 -18.79
C VAL A 158 1.81 -18.88 -19.58
N ASP A 159 1.79 -20.15 -19.23
CA ASP A 159 2.45 -21.17 -20.03
C ASP A 159 1.64 -21.34 -21.32
N PRO A 160 2.24 -21.24 -22.52
CA PRO A 160 1.50 -21.37 -23.79
C PRO A 160 0.74 -22.69 -23.94
N ASP A 161 1.15 -23.72 -23.22
CA ASP A 161 0.56 -25.07 -23.25
C ASP A 161 -0.50 -25.32 -22.14
N GLU A 162 -0.69 -24.39 -21.21
CA GLU A 162 -1.72 -24.49 -20.20
C GLU A 162 -3.03 -23.85 -20.70
N SER A 163 -4.14 -24.57 -20.59
CA SER A 163 -5.47 -23.98 -20.75
C SER A 163 -5.71 -22.99 -19.63
N VAL A 164 -5.48 -21.72 -19.92
CA VAL A 164 -5.53 -20.68 -18.90
C VAL A 164 -6.96 -20.21 -18.74
N ASP A 165 -7.41 -20.23 -17.50
CA ASP A 165 -8.65 -19.58 -17.11
C ASP A 165 -8.46 -18.05 -17.20
N LEU A 166 -9.05 -17.45 -18.24
CA LEU A 166 -8.97 -16.00 -18.49
C LEU A 166 -9.48 -15.18 -17.31
N ASP A 167 -10.45 -15.70 -16.56
CA ASP A 167 -10.99 -15.04 -15.37
C ASP A 167 -9.93 -14.98 -14.26
N MET A 168 -9.13 -16.03 -14.09
CA MET A 168 -8.02 -16.06 -13.13
C MET A 168 -6.93 -15.06 -13.48
N ILE A 169 -6.62 -14.90 -14.76
CA ILE A 169 -5.63 -13.90 -15.23
C ILE A 169 -6.14 -12.50 -14.95
N GLN A 170 -7.38 -12.21 -15.29
CA GLN A 170 -7.97 -10.88 -15.10
C GLN A 170 -8.05 -10.49 -13.63
N VAL A 171 -8.40 -11.43 -12.75
CA VAL A 171 -8.40 -11.20 -11.29
C VAL A 171 -6.99 -10.91 -10.77
N ALA A 172 -5.98 -11.59 -11.28
CA ALA A 172 -4.58 -11.35 -10.88
C ALA A 172 -4.05 -9.99 -11.39
N GLU A 173 -4.44 -9.58 -12.60
CA GLU A 173 -4.06 -8.28 -13.18
C GLU A 173 -4.68 -7.10 -12.46
N SER A 174 -5.86 -7.28 -11.87
CA SER A 174 -6.57 -6.23 -11.14
C SER A 174 -6.04 -6.00 -9.72
N ARG A 175 -5.01 -6.74 -9.29
CA ARG A 175 -4.41 -6.57 -7.97
C ARG A 175 -3.20 -5.64 -8.02
N HIS A 176 -3.07 -4.82 -6.98
CA HIS A 176 -1.83 -4.10 -6.72
C HIS A 176 -0.72 -5.05 -6.25
N LEU A 177 0.53 -4.66 -6.47
CA LEU A 177 1.69 -5.39 -5.96
C LEU A 177 1.57 -5.67 -4.45
N LYS A 178 1.15 -4.68 -3.66
CA LYS A 178 1.06 -4.82 -2.20
C LYS A 178 -0.10 -5.70 -1.72
N ALA A 179 -0.99 -6.14 -2.59
CA ALA A 179 -1.92 -7.21 -2.28
C ALA A 179 -1.23 -8.59 -2.20
N LEU A 180 -0.09 -8.75 -2.85
CA LEU A 180 0.67 -10.01 -2.92
C LEU A 180 1.87 -10.04 -2.00
N VAL A 181 2.53 -8.88 -1.83
CA VAL A 181 3.74 -8.71 -1.02
C VAL A 181 3.69 -7.38 -0.27
N SER A 182 4.15 -7.36 0.96
CA SER A 182 4.29 -6.13 1.74
C SER A 182 5.42 -6.26 2.75
N MET A 183 5.83 -5.16 3.38
CA MET A 183 6.89 -5.19 4.38
C MET A 183 6.33 -5.57 5.76
N ALA A 184 6.87 -6.62 6.35
CA ALA A 184 6.53 -7.08 7.70
C ALA A 184 7.53 -6.62 8.77
N GLY A 185 8.58 -5.95 8.36
CA GLY A 185 9.64 -5.43 9.22
C GLY A 185 10.86 -5.03 8.37
N PRO A 186 11.92 -4.50 8.99
CA PRO A 186 13.15 -4.19 8.27
C PRO A 186 13.70 -5.43 7.55
N ASP A 187 13.87 -5.33 6.24
CA ASP A 187 14.37 -6.39 5.36
C ASP A 187 13.54 -7.69 5.37
N VAL A 188 12.28 -7.64 5.81
CA VAL A 188 11.36 -8.78 5.82
C VAL A 188 10.17 -8.53 4.92
N ILE A 189 10.02 -9.36 3.89
CA ILE A 189 8.89 -9.33 2.95
C ILE A 189 7.87 -10.38 3.37
N CYS A 190 6.63 -9.93 3.64
CA CYS A 190 5.48 -10.81 3.79
C CYS A 190 4.91 -11.13 2.41
N VAL A 191 4.65 -12.39 2.14
CA VAL A 191 4.21 -12.87 0.82
C VAL A 191 3.19 -13.99 0.96
N GLY A 192 2.18 -14.00 0.09
CA GLY A 192 1.21 -15.10 0.03
C GLY A 192 1.84 -16.39 -0.49
N ALA A 193 1.28 -17.53 -0.06
CA ALA A 193 1.71 -18.87 -0.51
C ALA A 193 1.21 -19.22 -1.92
N GLY A 194 0.24 -18.47 -2.45
CA GLY A 194 -0.36 -18.72 -3.75
C GLY A 194 0.62 -18.55 -4.92
N LYS A 195 0.30 -19.15 -6.07
CA LYS A 195 1.15 -19.15 -7.26
C LYS A 195 1.51 -17.74 -7.72
N ALA A 196 0.54 -16.85 -7.81
CA ALA A 196 0.75 -15.47 -8.26
C ALA A 196 1.72 -14.70 -7.35
N ALA A 197 1.56 -14.80 -6.03
CA ALA A 197 2.44 -14.16 -5.06
C ALA A 197 3.86 -14.72 -5.12
N GLN A 198 4.00 -16.04 -5.23
CA GLN A 198 5.31 -16.69 -5.31
C GLN A 198 6.05 -16.34 -6.62
N GLU A 199 5.35 -16.17 -7.73
CA GLU A 199 5.96 -15.69 -8.98
C GLU A 199 6.47 -14.26 -8.86
N VAL A 200 5.68 -13.37 -8.24
CA VAL A 200 6.09 -12.00 -7.95
C VAL A 200 7.33 -11.98 -7.04
N LEU A 201 7.35 -12.81 -6.01
CA LEU A 201 8.51 -12.93 -5.13
C LEU A 201 9.77 -13.37 -5.88
N LYS A 202 9.66 -14.33 -6.80
CA LYS A 202 10.79 -14.76 -7.63
C LYS A 202 11.32 -13.61 -8.50
N ARG A 203 10.43 -12.81 -9.07
CA ARG A 203 10.80 -11.63 -9.87
C ARG A 203 11.52 -10.58 -9.02
N ILE A 204 11.00 -10.32 -7.82
CA ILE A 204 11.64 -9.42 -6.86
C ILE A 204 13.05 -9.92 -6.51
N LYS A 205 13.18 -11.17 -6.12
CA LYS A 205 14.48 -11.75 -5.74
C LYS A 205 15.51 -11.75 -6.86
N ARG A 206 15.06 -11.97 -8.10
CA ARG A 206 15.93 -11.95 -9.28
C ARG A 206 16.51 -10.56 -9.54
N GLU A 207 15.71 -9.51 -9.38
CA GLU A 207 16.08 -8.15 -9.72
C GLU A 207 16.56 -7.33 -8.52
N ALA A 208 16.37 -7.81 -7.30
CA ALA A 208 16.72 -7.07 -6.09
C ALA A 208 18.21 -6.76 -6.00
N THR A 209 18.53 -5.55 -5.60
CA THR A 209 19.90 -5.14 -5.27
C THR A 209 20.30 -5.64 -3.88
N PHE A 210 19.34 -5.75 -2.97
CA PHE A 210 19.54 -6.17 -1.59
C PHE A 210 18.87 -7.53 -1.33
N SER A 211 19.28 -8.17 -0.24
CA SER A 211 18.69 -9.44 0.21
C SER A 211 17.63 -9.22 1.27
N TYR A 212 16.55 -9.99 1.18
CA TYR A 212 15.44 -9.93 2.11
C TYR A 212 15.12 -11.31 2.67
N GLN A 213 14.69 -11.32 3.92
CA GLN A 213 14.01 -12.49 4.48
C GLN A 213 12.56 -12.49 4.01
N THR A 214 11.96 -13.67 3.93
CA THR A 214 10.56 -13.82 3.55
C THR A 214 9.76 -14.48 4.65
N LEU A 215 8.57 -13.94 4.85
CA LEU A 215 7.54 -14.48 5.73
C LEU A 215 6.37 -14.90 4.86
N THR A 216 6.25 -16.19 4.60
CA THR A 216 5.20 -16.75 3.75
C THR A 216 3.97 -17.07 4.59
N VAL A 217 2.81 -16.58 4.14
CA VAL A 217 1.52 -16.77 4.80
C VAL A 217 0.57 -17.58 3.92
N PRO A 218 -0.18 -18.54 4.52
CA PRO A 218 -1.03 -19.44 3.75
C PRO A 218 -2.26 -18.79 3.14
N GLU A 219 -2.82 -17.76 3.80
CA GLU A 219 -3.98 -17.03 3.27
C GLU A 219 -3.51 -15.82 2.47
N ASP A 220 -3.92 -15.71 1.21
CA ASP A 220 -3.48 -14.62 0.33
C ASP A 220 -3.78 -13.23 0.90
N ILE A 221 -4.94 -13.06 1.53
CA ILE A 221 -5.33 -11.78 2.13
C ILE A 221 -4.45 -11.35 3.30
N ALA A 222 -3.71 -12.28 3.89
CA ALA A 222 -2.78 -12.00 5.00
C ALA A 222 -1.44 -11.40 4.54
N ALA A 223 -1.16 -11.41 3.23
CA ALA A 223 0.09 -10.90 2.68
C ALA A 223 0.23 -9.37 2.77
N ASN A 224 -0.89 -8.66 2.88
CA ASN A 224 -0.89 -7.22 3.08
C ASN A 224 -0.94 -6.90 4.58
N VAL A 225 0.18 -6.41 5.10
CA VAL A 225 0.39 -6.05 6.51
C VAL A 225 0.94 -4.63 6.61
N LEU A 226 0.84 -4.03 7.78
CA LEU A 226 1.51 -2.77 8.11
C LEU A 226 2.60 -3.03 9.14
N TYR A 227 3.78 -2.49 8.90
CA TYR A 227 4.82 -2.39 9.89
C TYR A 227 4.97 -0.93 10.30
N VAL A 228 4.72 -0.63 11.56
CA VAL A 228 4.74 0.74 12.09
C VAL A 228 5.62 0.78 13.33
N ASN A 229 6.79 1.37 13.21
CA ASN A 229 7.67 1.69 14.32
C ASN A 229 7.91 0.53 15.31
N GLY A 230 8.15 -0.66 14.80
CA GLY A 230 8.43 -1.85 15.61
C GLY A 230 7.21 -2.70 15.94
N THR A 231 6.03 -2.36 15.42
CA THR A 231 4.80 -3.14 15.57
C THR A 231 4.30 -3.63 14.23
N LEU A 232 4.04 -4.93 14.13
CA LEU A 232 3.36 -5.53 12.98
C LEU A 232 1.85 -5.48 13.20
N ILE A 233 1.15 -4.89 12.24
CA ILE A 233 -0.31 -4.89 12.20
C ILE A 233 -0.76 -5.86 11.12
N HIS A 234 -1.54 -6.87 11.49
CA HIS A 234 -2.13 -7.83 10.58
C HIS A 234 -3.61 -8.03 10.86
N ARG A 235 -4.29 -8.74 9.98
CA ARG A 235 -5.73 -9.01 10.16
C ARG A 235 -5.96 -9.97 11.33
N SER A 236 -7.18 -9.96 11.86
CA SER A 236 -7.55 -10.78 13.03
C SER A 236 -7.59 -12.28 12.71
N VAL A 237 -7.57 -13.09 13.77
CA VAL A 237 -7.68 -14.54 13.67
C VAL A 237 -8.97 -15.01 13.00
N ASP A 238 -10.04 -14.25 13.09
CA ASP A 238 -11.31 -14.55 12.42
C ASP A 238 -11.20 -14.45 10.90
N GLU A 239 -10.31 -13.58 10.40
CA GLU A 239 -10.11 -13.35 8.97
C GLU A 239 -8.97 -14.19 8.37
N ILE A 240 -7.91 -14.42 9.14
CA ILE A 240 -6.71 -15.13 8.69
C ILE A 240 -6.22 -16.16 9.72
N PRO A 241 -7.01 -17.18 10.09
CA PRO A 241 -6.69 -18.07 11.19
C PRO A 241 -5.35 -18.80 11.05
N GLU A 242 -5.03 -19.29 9.88
CA GLU A 242 -3.77 -20.03 9.64
C GLU A 242 -2.55 -19.10 9.59
N SER A 243 -2.71 -17.93 8.99
CA SER A 243 -1.62 -16.93 8.92
C SER A 243 -1.31 -16.34 10.29
N CYS A 244 -2.30 -16.18 11.17
CA CYS A 244 -2.06 -15.76 12.56
C CYS A 244 -1.14 -16.72 13.31
N LYS A 245 -1.20 -18.02 13.04
CA LYS A 245 -0.27 -19.01 13.60
C LYS A 245 1.15 -18.75 13.14
N VAL A 246 1.32 -18.43 11.85
CA VAL A 246 2.62 -18.09 11.29
C VAL A 246 3.20 -16.83 11.93
N PHE A 247 2.40 -15.78 12.07
CA PHE A 247 2.84 -14.55 12.73
C PHE A 247 3.21 -14.79 14.20
N ALA A 248 2.42 -15.57 14.93
CA ALA A 248 2.71 -15.91 16.32
C ALA A 248 4.04 -16.67 16.47
N GLU A 249 4.35 -17.55 15.54
CA GLU A 249 5.56 -18.38 15.57
C GLU A 249 6.81 -17.64 15.06
N ARG A 250 6.65 -16.83 14.00
CA ARG A 250 7.78 -16.28 13.24
C ARG A 250 8.13 -14.82 13.57
N VAL A 251 7.22 -14.08 14.16
CA VAL A 251 7.41 -12.67 14.52
C VAL A 251 7.67 -12.56 16.01
N ASP A 252 8.83 -11.99 16.37
CA ASP A 252 9.32 -11.89 17.75
C ASP A 252 9.21 -10.47 18.35
N PHE A 253 8.50 -9.59 17.67
CA PHE A 253 8.24 -8.23 18.14
C PHE A 253 6.72 -7.96 18.29
N ALA A 254 6.35 -6.77 18.74
CA ALA A 254 4.96 -6.40 19.02
C ALA A 254 4.05 -6.61 17.79
N GLN A 255 2.87 -7.17 18.05
CA GLN A 255 1.84 -7.42 17.05
C GLN A 255 0.50 -6.84 17.51
N ARG A 256 -0.25 -6.28 16.59
CA ARG A 256 -1.62 -5.81 16.78
C ARG A 256 -2.48 -6.31 15.63
N THR A 257 -3.75 -6.47 15.88
CA THR A 257 -4.71 -6.98 14.89
C THR A 257 -5.81 -5.98 14.60
N LEU A 258 -6.31 -6.01 13.38
CA LEU A 258 -7.46 -5.24 12.93
C LEU A 258 -8.38 -6.10 12.06
N ASN A 259 -9.67 -5.82 12.14
CA ASN A 259 -10.67 -6.36 11.22
C ASN A 259 -10.77 -5.47 9.99
N MET A 260 -10.73 -6.08 8.81
CA MET A 260 -10.76 -5.39 7.52
C MET A 260 -11.86 -5.94 6.58
N SER A 261 -12.72 -6.82 7.07
CA SER A 261 -13.66 -7.59 6.25
C SER A 261 -14.52 -6.72 5.33
N GLU A 262 -15.02 -5.58 5.81
CA GLU A 262 -15.87 -4.71 5.01
C GLU A 262 -15.08 -3.85 4.03
N LEU A 263 -13.96 -3.27 4.46
CA LEU A 263 -13.07 -2.48 3.60
C LEU A 263 -12.46 -3.35 2.49
N ALA A 264 -12.14 -4.60 2.80
CA ALA A 264 -11.58 -5.55 1.85
C ALA A 264 -12.53 -5.95 0.73
N LYS A 265 -13.84 -5.84 0.91
CA LYS A 265 -14.82 -6.09 -0.16
C LYS A 265 -14.65 -5.16 -1.36
N ALA A 266 -14.08 -3.99 -1.16
CA ALA A 266 -13.71 -3.07 -2.23
C ALA A 266 -12.29 -3.33 -2.81
N GLY A 267 -11.66 -4.45 -2.48
CA GLY A 267 -10.37 -4.86 -3.02
C GLY A 267 -9.16 -4.27 -2.30
N SER A 268 -9.32 -3.73 -1.10
CA SER A 268 -8.25 -3.09 -0.33
C SER A 268 -7.69 -3.96 0.78
N GLY A 269 -6.55 -3.55 1.32
CA GLY A 269 -5.92 -4.16 2.47
C GLY A 269 -5.52 -3.12 3.52
N LEU A 270 -4.72 -3.55 4.49
CA LEU A 270 -4.27 -2.70 5.59
C LEU A 270 -3.43 -1.50 5.12
N THR A 271 -2.61 -1.66 4.09
CA THR A 271 -1.79 -0.53 3.59
C THR A 271 -2.61 0.50 2.84
N SER A 272 -3.79 0.15 2.33
CA SER A 272 -4.56 0.97 1.40
C SER A 272 -5.15 2.24 2.03
N CYS A 273 -5.40 2.21 3.34
CA CYS A 273 -6.17 3.24 4.05
C CYS A 273 -5.32 4.32 4.72
N CYS A 274 -4.01 4.33 4.53
CA CYS A 274 -3.14 5.36 5.08
C CYS A 274 -1.96 5.69 4.16
N LEU A 275 -1.47 6.91 4.30
CA LEU A 275 -0.14 7.32 3.86
C LEU A 275 0.72 7.43 5.11
N LEU A 276 1.76 6.63 5.20
CA LEU A 276 2.74 6.66 6.29
C LEU A 276 3.99 7.39 5.83
N PHE A 277 4.47 8.33 6.61
CA PHE A 277 5.72 9.03 6.29
C PHE A 277 6.40 9.59 7.53
N ARG A 278 7.66 9.94 7.35
CA ARG A 278 8.46 10.64 8.34
C ARG A 278 8.57 12.09 7.95
N ARG A 279 8.17 12.99 8.85
CA ARG A 279 8.42 14.42 8.75
C ARG A 279 9.54 14.79 9.70
N THR A 280 10.68 15.25 9.17
CA THR A 280 11.72 15.89 9.96
C THR A 280 11.32 17.34 10.20
N ARG A 281 11.21 17.74 11.46
CA ARG A 281 11.10 19.17 11.80
C ARG A 281 12.41 19.83 11.41
N HIS A 282 12.39 20.67 10.40
CA HIS A 282 13.47 21.65 10.25
C HIS A 282 13.36 22.60 11.45
N ILE A 283 14.32 22.51 12.35
CA ILE A 283 14.53 23.59 13.32
C ILE A 283 14.95 24.78 12.43
N ARG A 284 14.01 25.69 12.18
CA ARG A 284 14.40 27.02 11.69
C ARG A 284 15.25 27.59 12.81
N SER A 285 16.57 27.63 12.60
CA SER A 285 17.46 28.45 13.40
C SER A 285 16.95 29.88 13.28
N LEU A 286 16.48 30.42 14.41
CA LEU A 286 16.16 31.83 14.57
C LEU A 286 17.37 32.69 14.31
#